data_db20583e0314bee0ae2a31d195a7ad2d
#
_entry.id   db20583e0314bee0ae2a31d195a7ad2d
#
_cell.length_a   1.000
_cell.length_b   1.000
_cell.length_c   1.000
_cell.angle_alpha   90.00
_cell.angle_beta   90.00
_cell.angle_gamma   90.00
#
_symmetry.space_group_name_H-M   'P 1'
#
loop_
_entity.id
_entity.type
_entity.pdbx_description
1 polymer ?
#
loop_
_entity_poly.entity_id
_entity_poly.type
_entity_poly.pdbx_seq_one_letter_code
_entity_poly.pdbx_strand_id
1 'polypeptide(L)'
;MSTIFADISAALDSQLNTLTGSSPIAWANTNYKPTKNTLYLRPNILPASANQSGLGSAGIDTHLGIYQVDIFAPTGKGRGIAEAKADAIADHFKRGTDLVYNGVTVRLGNNSRAAATIEDDRYVISVSINYMVHATPR
;
A
#
# COMPACT_ATOMS: atom_id res chain seq x y z
N MET A 1 25.41 1.98 1.92
CA MET A 1 24.20 2.82 1.85
C MET A 1 22.96 2.00 2.13
N SER A 2 22.06 2.54 2.93
CA SER A 2 20.86 1.81 3.29
C SER A 2 19.85 1.84 2.14
N THR A 3 19.23 0.69 1.83
CA THR A 3 18.17 0.59 0.84
C THR A 3 16.86 0.15 1.48
N ILE A 4 16.75 0.29 2.82
CA ILE A 4 15.63 -0.27 3.56
C ILE A 4 14.28 0.30 3.09
N PHE A 5 14.20 1.61 2.89
CA PHE A 5 12.94 2.22 2.45
C PHE A 5 12.56 1.79 1.03
N ALA A 6 13.55 1.70 0.14
CA ALA A 6 13.31 1.22 -1.22
C ALA A 6 12.84 -0.23 -1.21
N ASP A 7 13.43 -1.06 -0.36
CA ASP A 7 13.04 -2.47 -0.24
C ASP A 7 11.64 -2.63 0.33
N ILE A 8 11.26 -1.80 1.31
CA ILE A 8 9.90 -1.80 1.86
C ILE A 8 8.89 -1.42 0.77
N SER A 9 9.16 -0.34 0.05
CA SER A 9 8.28 0.10 -1.04
C SER A 9 8.16 -0.96 -2.12
N ALA A 10 9.28 -1.59 -2.48
CA ALA A 10 9.28 -2.64 -3.50
C ALA A 10 8.48 -3.87 -3.05
N ALA A 11 8.58 -4.26 -1.79
CA ALA A 11 7.82 -5.39 -1.26
C ALA A 11 6.32 -5.12 -1.35
N LEU A 12 5.89 -3.93 -0.93
CA LEU A 12 4.48 -3.56 -0.93
C LEU A 12 3.93 -3.40 -2.35
N ASP A 13 4.67 -2.74 -3.22
CA ASP A 13 4.26 -2.54 -4.61
C ASP A 13 4.21 -3.86 -5.37
N SER A 14 5.16 -4.76 -5.12
CA SER A 14 5.16 -6.10 -5.73
C SER A 14 3.92 -6.88 -5.32
N GLN A 15 3.54 -6.81 -4.05
CA GLN A 15 2.34 -7.48 -3.57
C GLN A 15 1.09 -6.92 -4.24
N LEU A 16 0.99 -5.60 -4.39
CA LEU A 16 -0.15 -4.99 -5.08
C LEU A 16 -0.20 -5.44 -6.53
N ASN A 17 0.95 -5.54 -7.18
CA ASN A 17 1.03 -5.92 -8.58
C ASN A 17 0.60 -7.37 -8.83
N THR A 18 0.62 -8.22 -7.80
CA THR A 18 0.16 -9.61 -7.92
C THR A 18 -1.35 -9.78 -7.72
N LEU A 19 -2.06 -8.70 -7.41
CA LEU A 19 -3.51 -8.76 -7.21
C LEU A 19 -4.21 -9.18 -8.50
N THR A 20 -5.01 -10.23 -8.43
CA THR A 20 -5.78 -10.70 -9.58
C THR A 20 -6.94 -9.77 -9.88
N GLY A 21 -7.39 -9.76 -11.15
CA GLY A 21 -8.44 -8.84 -11.59
C GLY A 21 -7.90 -7.52 -12.11
N SER A 22 -6.65 -7.45 -12.32
CA SER A 22 -5.81 -6.43 -12.98
C SER A 22 -6.48 -5.11 -13.33
N SER A 23 -6.67 -4.28 -12.31
CA SER A 23 -6.98 -2.87 -12.54
C SER A 23 -5.69 -2.13 -12.86
N PRO A 24 -5.74 -1.10 -13.71
CA PRO A 24 -4.56 -0.25 -13.93
C PRO A 24 -4.09 0.36 -12.62
N ILE A 25 -2.77 0.50 -12.47
CA ILE A 25 -2.17 1.06 -11.27
C ILE A 25 -1.38 2.30 -11.65
N ALA A 26 -1.73 3.42 -11.01
CA ALA A 26 -0.99 4.68 -11.16
C ALA A 26 0.14 4.70 -10.14
N TRP A 27 1.29 4.14 -10.51
CA TRP A 27 2.44 4.04 -9.61
C TRP A 27 2.96 5.42 -9.22
N ALA A 28 3.54 5.50 -8.02
CA ALA A 28 4.09 6.75 -7.51
C ALA A 28 5.15 7.31 -8.47
N ASN A 29 5.12 8.62 -8.64
CA ASN A 29 6.08 9.34 -9.48
C ASN A 29 6.13 8.85 -10.94
N THR A 30 4.98 8.41 -11.46
CA THR A 30 4.84 8.07 -12.88
C THR A 30 3.72 8.91 -13.50
N ASN A 31 3.79 9.07 -14.82
CA ASN A 31 2.73 9.75 -15.55
C ASN A 31 1.68 8.74 -15.96
N TYR A 32 0.58 8.73 -15.24
CA TYR A 32 -0.55 7.87 -15.55
C TYR A 32 -1.71 8.72 -16.06
N LYS A 33 -2.25 8.35 -17.23
CA LYS A 33 -3.44 9.02 -17.78
C LYS A 33 -4.63 8.10 -17.60
N PRO A 34 -5.58 8.47 -16.70
CA PRO A 34 -6.74 7.63 -16.46
C PRO A 34 -7.60 7.46 -17.71
N THR A 35 -8.05 6.24 -17.96
CA THR A 35 -9.02 5.96 -19.00
C THR A 35 -10.42 6.24 -18.45
N LYS A 36 -11.23 6.94 -19.23
CA LYS A 36 -12.60 7.26 -18.83
C LYS A 36 -13.40 5.99 -18.56
N ASN A 37 -14.18 5.99 -17.48
CA ASN A 37 -15.03 4.89 -17.05
C ASN A 37 -14.28 3.62 -16.63
N THR A 38 -12.98 3.74 -16.34
CA THR A 38 -12.16 2.62 -15.89
C THR A 38 -11.69 2.85 -14.46
N LEU A 39 -11.89 1.85 -13.60
CA LEU A 39 -11.36 1.89 -12.24
C LEU A 39 -9.84 1.77 -12.26
N TYR A 40 -9.15 2.57 -11.48
CA TYR A 40 -7.70 2.43 -11.33
C TYR A 40 -7.29 2.62 -9.86
N LEU A 41 -6.09 2.17 -9.53
CA LEU A 41 -5.53 2.21 -8.19
C LEU A 41 -4.35 3.16 -8.14
N ARG A 42 -4.17 3.83 -7.00
CA ARG A 42 -2.99 4.67 -6.77
C ARG A 42 -2.41 4.34 -5.39
N PRO A 43 -1.28 3.63 -5.33
CA PRO A 43 -0.64 3.34 -4.06
C PRO A 43 0.25 4.49 -3.61
N ASN A 44 0.31 4.72 -2.30
CA ASN A 44 1.22 5.65 -1.67
C ASN A 44 1.73 5.02 -0.38
N ILE A 45 2.96 5.37 -0.01
CA ILE A 45 3.53 4.91 1.23
C ILE A 45 3.73 6.12 2.16
N LEU A 46 3.31 5.96 3.42
CA LEU A 46 3.37 7.01 4.42
C LEU A 46 4.23 6.50 5.59
N PRO A 47 5.56 6.70 5.53
CA PRO A 47 6.40 6.29 6.65
C PRO A 47 6.03 7.06 7.91
N ALA A 48 5.82 6.37 9.01
CA ALA A 48 5.39 7.00 10.25
C ALA A 48 6.56 7.22 11.21
N SER A 49 7.36 6.18 11.43
CA SER A 49 8.47 6.29 12.37
C SER A 49 9.50 5.20 12.13
N ALA A 50 10.71 5.47 12.59
CA ALA A 50 11.77 4.47 12.67
C ALA A 50 12.34 4.54 14.07
N ASN A 51 12.25 3.44 14.80
CA ASN A 51 12.67 3.38 16.20
C ASN A 51 13.81 2.38 16.36
N GLN A 52 14.80 2.76 17.11
CA GLN A 52 15.88 1.87 17.47
C GLN A 52 15.40 0.92 18.55
N SER A 53 15.42 -0.38 18.27
CA SER A 53 14.99 -1.41 19.22
C SER A 53 16.14 -2.03 20.00
N GLY A 54 17.38 -1.75 19.60
CA GLY A 54 18.57 -2.25 20.28
C GLY A 54 19.61 -1.17 20.37
N LEU A 55 20.61 -1.39 21.22
CA LEU A 55 21.71 -0.45 21.40
C LEU A 55 22.81 -0.70 20.38
N GLY A 56 23.50 0.35 19.99
CA GLY A 56 24.63 0.28 19.08
C GLY A 56 24.25 0.19 17.62
N SER A 57 25.25 0.23 16.75
CA SER A 57 25.06 0.26 15.31
C SER A 57 24.57 -1.08 14.72
N ALA A 58 24.72 -2.17 15.47
CA ALA A 58 24.27 -3.49 15.06
C ALA A 58 22.88 -3.84 15.63
N GLY A 59 22.23 -2.92 16.32
CA GLY A 59 20.90 -3.13 16.88
C GLY A 59 19.83 -3.23 15.80
N ILE A 60 18.65 -3.70 16.19
CA ILE A 60 17.52 -3.82 15.28
C ILE A 60 16.71 -2.52 15.31
N ASP A 61 16.40 -2.01 14.14
CA ASP A 61 15.52 -0.86 13.97
C ASP A 61 14.12 -1.34 13.60
N THR A 62 13.11 -0.66 14.13
CA THR A 62 11.72 -0.93 13.78
C THR A 62 11.19 0.21 12.94
N HIS A 63 10.72 -0.11 11.75
CA HIS A 63 10.10 0.87 10.84
C HIS A 63 8.61 0.64 10.78
N LEU A 64 7.84 1.66 11.04
CA LEU A 64 6.38 1.62 11.02
C LEU A 64 5.87 2.58 9.96
N GLY A 65 4.73 2.26 9.39
CA GLY A 65 4.10 3.17 8.44
C GLY A 65 2.78 2.63 7.94
N ILE A 66 2.27 3.30 6.92
CA ILE A 66 1.00 2.97 6.30
C ILE A 66 1.21 2.89 4.81
N TYR A 67 0.74 1.80 4.21
CA TYR A 67 0.63 1.68 2.76
C TYR A 67 -0.83 1.97 2.41
N GLN A 68 -1.04 3.07 1.69
CA GLN A 68 -2.40 3.51 1.35
C GLN A 68 -2.64 3.27 -0.12
N VAL A 69 -3.73 2.58 -0.43
CA VAL A 69 -4.15 2.36 -1.82
C VAL A 69 -5.46 3.10 -2.04
N ASP A 70 -5.43 4.09 -2.91
CA ASP A 70 -6.61 4.84 -3.29
C ASP A 70 -7.25 4.16 -4.49
N ILE A 71 -8.55 3.91 -4.40
CA ILE A 71 -9.32 3.28 -5.47
C ILE A 71 -10.15 4.37 -6.13
N PHE A 72 -9.89 4.63 -7.41
CA PHE A 72 -10.60 5.63 -8.19
C PHE A 72 -11.57 4.93 -9.13
N ALA A 73 -12.85 4.95 -8.76
CA ALA A 73 -13.90 4.30 -9.53
C ALA A 73 -14.70 5.34 -10.31
N PRO A 74 -15.30 4.95 -11.45
CA PRO A 74 -16.17 5.88 -12.18
C PRO A 74 -17.38 6.28 -11.34
N THR A 75 -17.78 7.56 -11.42
CA THR A 75 -19.00 8.01 -10.76
C THR A 75 -20.23 7.52 -11.50
N GLY A 76 -21.35 7.48 -10.79
CA GLY A 76 -22.65 7.13 -11.40
C GLY A 76 -22.90 5.64 -11.53
N LYS A 77 -21.99 4.79 -11.08
CA LYS A 77 -22.14 3.33 -11.18
C LYS A 77 -22.35 2.67 -9.82
N GLY A 78 -22.69 3.47 -8.81
CA GLY A 78 -22.85 2.97 -7.46
C GLY A 78 -21.52 2.69 -6.79
N ARG A 79 -21.59 2.32 -5.53
CA ARG A 79 -20.39 2.10 -4.72
C ARG A 79 -19.86 0.67 -4.76
N GLY A 80 -20.66 -0.27 -5.29
CA GLY A 80 -20.33 -1.70 -5.21
C GLY A 80 -19.01 -2.07 -5.87
N ILE A 81 -18.68 -1.45 -7.00
CA ILE A 81 -17.44 -1.74 -7.72
C ILE A 81 -16.21 -1.34 -6.87
N ALA A 82 -16.27 -0.13 -6.30
CA ALA A 82 -15.17 0.35 -5.48
C ALA A 82 -15.05 -0.45 -4.18
N GLU A 83 -16.16 -0.77 -3.55
CA GLU A 83 -16.15 -1.54 -2.31
C GLU A 83 -15.64 -2.97 -2.53
N ALA A 84 -16.03 -3.60 -3.65
CA ALA A 84 -15.52 -4.92 -3.99
C ALA A 84 -14.00 -4.91 -4.19
N LYS A 85 -13.49 -3.89 -4.84
CA LYS A 85 -12.04 -3.75 -5.02
C LYS A 85 -11.35 -3.49 -3.67
N ALA A 86 -11.95 -2.70 -2.79
CA ALA A 86 -11.42 -2.47 -1.46
C ALA A 86 -11.35 -3.76 -0.64
N ASP A 87 -12.37 -4.60 -0.74
CA ASP A 87 -12.36 -5.90 -0.08
C ASP A 87 -11.26 -6.81 -0.63
N ALA A 88 -11.08 -6.81 -1.96
CA ALA A 88 -10.03 -7.59 -2.59
C ALA A 88 -8.64 -7.15 -2.15
N ILE A 89 -8.42 -5.85 -2.02
CA ILE A 89 -7.15 -5.31 -1.53
C ILE A 89 -6.95 -5.69 -0.07
N ALA A 90 -7.97 -5.56 0.76
CA ALA A 90 -7.87 -5.92 2.17
C ALA A 90 -7.52 -7.40 2.35
N ASP A 91 -8.11 -8.28 1.55
CA ASP A 91 -7.78 -9.71 1.58
C ASP A 91 -6.37 -9.99 1.08
N HIS A 92 -5.93 -9.26 0.06
CA HIS A 92 -4.61 -9.46 -0.54
C HIS A 92 -3.49 -8.97 0.39
N PHE A 93 -3.79 -7.99 1.23
CA PHE A 93 -2.87 -7.46 2.24
C PHE A 93 -3.33 -7.83 3.64
N LYS A 94 -3.63 -9.09 3.82
CA LYS A 94 -4.22 -9.60 5.05
C LYS A 94 -3.28 -9.43 6.24
N ARG A 95 -3.85 -9.07 7.39
CA ARG A 95 -3.10 -8.95 8.64
C ARG A 95 -2.30 -10.21 8.92
N GLY A 96 -1.05 -10.04 9.32
CA GLY A 96 -0.15 -11.16 9.66
C GLY A 96 0.61 -11.73 8.46
N THR A 97 0.37 -11.22 7.26
CA THR A 97 1.12 -11.62 6.07
C THR A 97 2.52 -11.02 6.11
N ASP A 98 3.52 -11.82 5.80
CA ASP A 98 4.89 -11.36 5.69
C ASP A 98 5.26 -11.27 4.22
N LEU A 99 5.77 -10.09 3.81
CA LEU A 99 6.27 -9.86 2.47
C LEU A 99 7.77 -9.75 2.54
N VAL A 100 8.47 -10.50 1.71
CA VAL A 100 9.95 -10.52 1.72
C VAL A 100 10.47 -9.96 0.40
N TYR A 101 11.38 -9.01 0.50
CA TYR A 101 12.03 -8.43 -0.66
C TYR A 101 13.46 -8.07 -0.28
N ASN A 102 14.43 -8.58 -1.02
CA ASN A 102 15.86 -8.28 -0.83
C ASN A 102 16.31 -8.45 0.63
N GLY A 103 15.82 -9.51 1.29
CA GLY A 103 16.17 -9.82 2.66
C GLY A 103 15.39 -9.01 3.72
N VAL A 104 14.51 -8.12 3.30
CA VAL A 104 13.67 -7.34 4.21
C VAL A 104 12.31 -8.01 4.30
N THR A 105 11.84 -8.24 5.54
CA THR A 105 10.51 -8.80 5.78
C THR A 105 9.60 -7.70 6.27
N VAL A 106 8.52 -7.46 5.53
CA VAL A 106 7.48 -6.49 5.88
C VAL A 106 6.28 -7.25 6.41
N ARG A 107 5.94 -7.01 7.67
CA ARG A 107 4.77 -7.63 8.28
C ARG A 107 3.59 -6.70 8.18
N LEU A 108 2.48 -7.21 7.68
CA LEU A 108 1.26 -6.44 7.51
C LEU A 108 0.43 -6.49 8.79
N GLY A 109 -0.05 -5.32 9.20
CA GLY A 109 -0.94 -5.18 10.34
C GLY A 109 -2.38 -5.01 9.90
N ASN A 110 -3.16 -4.32 10.72
CA ASN A 110 -4.57 -4.07 10.43
C ASN A 110 -4.72 -3.19 9.20
N ASN A 111 -5.82 -3.40 8.48
CA ASN A 111 -6.21 -2.48 7.43
C ASN A 111 -7.51 -1.76 7.81
N SER A 112 -7.74 -0.60 7.21
CA SER A 112 -8.91 0.20 7.44
C SER A 112 -9.27 0.96 6.17
N ARG A 113 -10.47 1.53 6.13
CA ARG A 113 -10.92 2.33 4.99
C ARG A 113 -11.38 3.67 5.47
N ALA A 114 -11.08 4.70 4.68
CA ALA A 114 -11.66 6.02 4.85
C ALA A 114 -13.04 6.05 4.21
N ALA A 115 -13.85 7.01 4.65
CA ALA A 115 -15.13 7.27 4.00
C ALA A 115 -14.89 7.68 2.54
N ALA A 116 -15.81 7.27 1.67
CA ALA A 116 -15.70 7.58 0.25
C ALA A 116 -15.85 9.07 0.01
N THR A 117 -15.10 9.56 -0.97
CA THR A 117 -15.18 10.95 -1.43
C THR A 117 -15.35 10.97 -2.93
N ILE A 118 -15.73 12.11 -3.47
CA ILE A 118 -15.81 12.31 -4.91
C ILE A 118 -14.76 13.35 -5.27
N GLU A 119 -13.84 12.97 -6.16
CA GLU A 119 -12.80 13.85 -6.69
C GLU A 119 -12.93 13.88 -8.19
N ASP A 120 -13.15 15.06 -8.76
CA ASP A 120 -13.43 15.23 -10.19
C ASP A 120 -14.56 14.29 -10.59
N ASP A 121 -14.32 13.38 -11.53
CA ASP A 121 -15.33 12.41 -12.02
C ASP A 121 -15.21 11.07 -11.33
N ARG A 122 -14.56 11.00 -10.16
CA ARG A 122 -14.24 9.72 -9.56
C ARG A 122 -14.80 9.58 -8.16
N TYR A 123 -15.26 8.38 -7.87
CA TYR A 123 -15.65 7.94 -6.55
C TYR A 123 -14.43 7.28 -5.91
N VAL A 124 -13.91 7.84 -4.82
CA VAL A 124 -12.62 7.43 -4.28
C VAL A 124 -12.78 6.81 -2.90
N ILE A 125 -12.25 5.61 -2.74
CA ILE A 125 -12.13 4.95 -1.44
C ILE A 125 -10.65 4.69 -1.19
N SER A 126 -10.18 5.00 0.02
CA SER A 126 -8.79 4.74 0.41
C SER A 126 -8.74 3.58 1.38
N VAL A 127 -7.88 2.60 1.10
CA VAL A 127 -7.59 1.48 1.99
C VAL A 127 -6.21 1.71 2.58
N SER A 128 -6.12 1.74 3.91
CA SER A 128 -4.85 1.95 4.62
C SER A 128 -4.42 0.64 5.26
N ILE A 129 -3.20 0.22 4.99
CA ILE A 129 -2.63 -1.01 5.50
C ILE A 129 -1.43 -0.65 6.35
N ASN A 130 -1.47 -1.01 7.63
CA ASN A 130 -0.33 -0.79 8.52
C ASN A 130 0.76 -1.80 8.20
N TYR A 131 2.01 -1.36 8.23
CA TYR A 131 3.14 -2.27 8.08
C TYR A 131 4.16 -2.05 9.18
N MET A 132 4.95 -3.08 9.44
CA MET A 132 6.03 -3.04 10.40
C MET A 132 7.20 -3.84 9.86
N VAL A 133 8.39 -3.29 10.01
CA VAL A 133 9.63 -3.95 9.60
C VAL A 133 10.61 -3.89 10.75
N HIS A 134 11.16 -5.03 11.11
CA HIS A 134 12.32 -5.12 12.01
C HIS A 134 13.53 -5.46 11.16
N ALA A 135 14.51 -4.60 11.13
CA ALA A 135 15.66 -4.79 10.28
C ALA A 135 16.94 -4.31 10.96
N THR A 136 18.04 -4.96 10.66
CA THR A 136 19.35 -4.43 11.06
C THR A 136 19.68 -3.22 10.21
N PRO A 137 20.38 -2.22 10.74
CA PRO A 137 20.80 -1.07 9.94
C PRO A 137 21.64 -1.50 8.75
N ARG A 138 21.47 -0.78 7.64
CA ARG A 138 22.21 -1.04 6.41
C ARG A 138 23.06 0.13 6.01
#